data_647708ed8ea3e4cf05ed582bb8cf633e
#
_entry.id   647708ed8ea3e4cf05ed582bb8cf633e
#
_cell.length_a   1.000
_cell.length_b   1.000
_cell.length_c   1.000
_cell.angle_alpha   90.00
_cell.angle_beta   90.00
_cell.angle_gamma   90.00
#
_symmetry.space_group_name_H-M   'P 1'
#
loop_
_entity.id
_entity.type
_entity.pdbx_description
1 polymer ?
#
loop_
_entity_poly.entity_id
_entity_poly.type
_entity_poly.pdbx_seq_one_letter_code
_entity_poly.pdbx_strand_id
1 'polypeptide(L)'
;LPNGTAYRVAIEVTDSSRYEFADIGFMGEDVPLQVADVQLTGNCSPCQFNWSRPWGAPSAIEFEKGNYTVSYLAPVRNNDLQGIFIRPYSVNVTIPQEFDVRNPLLAGLSQGAEVTRNSDNTTTVRWNKTAAFNVRFYDPWHEELLWFFLQFMGILAVVLVVIPYILSMKKTS
;
A
#
# COMPACT_ATOMS: atom_id res chain seq x y z
N LEU A 1 8.12 -2.99 -7.26
CA LEU A 1 8.59 -3.16 -8.64
C LEU A 1 7.71 -2.34 -9.59
N PRO A 2 8.20 -1.87 -10.74
CA PRO A 2 7.45 -1.01 -11.66
C PRO A 2 6.14 -1.63 -12.16
N ASN A 3 6.09 -2.95 -12.29
CA ASN A 3 4.89 -3.67 -12.76
C ASN A 3 3.79 -3.86 -11.70
N GLY A 4 3.96 -3.31 -10.49
CA GLY A 4 2.98 -3.42 -9.41
C GLY A 4 2.74 -4.82 -8.83
N THR A 5 3.50 -5.84 -9.24
CA THR A 5 3.29 -7.22 -8.78
C THR A 5 3.96 -7.54 -7.45
N ALA A 6 5.01 -6.81 -7.11
CA ALA A 6 5.75 -6.99 -5.86
C ALA A 6 6.35 -5.67 -5.38
N TYR A 7 6.59 -5.58 -4.09
CA TYR A 7 7.28 -4.47 -3.45
C TYR A 7 8.52 -4.95 -2.69
N ARG A 8 9.50 -4.07 -2.57
CA ARG A 8 10.69 -4.31 -1.75
C ARG A 8 10.52 -3.62 -0.42
N VAL A 9 10.77 -4.35 0.64
CA VAL A 9 10.82 -3.83 2.01
C VAL A 9 12.27 -3.70 2.44
N ALA A 10 12.57 -2.68 3.22
CA ALA A 10 13.79 -2.57 4.03
C ALA A 10 13.37 -2.02 5.39
N ILE A 11 13.61 -2.80 6.44
CA ILE A 11 13.24 -2.44 7.80
C ILE A 11 14.43 -2.54 8.74
N GLU A 12 14.62 -1.50 9.55
CA GLU A 12 15.65 -1.51 10.59
C GLU A 12 15.13 -2.22 11.84
N VAL A 13 15.85 -3.23 12.27
CA VAL A 13 15.60 -3.98 13.50
C VAL A 13 16.75 -3.73 14.48
N THR A 14 16.42 -3.33 15.70
CA THR A 14 17.39 -2.98 16.74
C THR A 14 17.28 -3.93 17.92
N ASP A 15 18.43 -4.36 18.42
CA ASP A 15 18.55 -5.26 19.59
C ASP A 15 17.72 -6.55 19.42
N SER A 16 17.67 -7.07 18.18
CA SER A 16 16.86 -8.23 17.80
C SER A 16 17.75 -9.41 17.40
N SER A 17 17.22 -10.62 17.60
CA SER A 17 17.81 -11.87 17.10
C SER A 17 16.85 -12.62 16.16
N ARG A 18 15.66 -12.06 15.90
CA ARG A 18 14.63 -12.68 15.08
C ARG A 18 13.79 -11.62 14.36
N TYR A 19 13.38 -11.94 13.14
CA TYR A 19 12.40 -11.17 12.38
C TYR A 19 11.37 -12.10 11.75
N GLU A 20 10.07 -11.80 11.93
CA GLU A 20 8.96 -12.59 11.40
C GLU A 20 8.35 -11.90 10.19
N PHE A 21 8.00 -12.70 9.17
CA PHE A 21 7.34 -12.24 7.95
C PHE A 21 5.85 -12.50 8.06
N ALA A 22 5.13 -11.54 8.61
CA ALA A 22 3.68 -11.59 8.76
C ALA A 22 3.01 -10.49 7.94
N ASP A 23 1.83 -10.79 7.44
CA ASP A 23 0.86 -9.85 6.89
C ASP A 23 -0.36 -9.84 7.80
N ILE A 24 -1.26 -8.90 7.58
CA ILE A 24 -2.48 -8.77 8.37
C ILE A 24 -3.61 -9.46 7.63
N GLY A 25 -4.23 -10.43 8.28
CA GLY A 25 -5.44 -11.07 7.79
C GLY A 25 -6.67 -10.18 7.93
N PHE A 26 -7.78 -10.64 7.37
CA PHE A 26 -9.04 -9.88 7.34
C PHE A 26 -9.61 -9.54 8.72
N MET A 27 -9.33 -10.36 9.73
CA MET A 27 -9.76 -10.14 11.12
C MET A 27 -8.67 -9.47 11.99
N GLY A 28 -7.55 -9.05 11.38
CA GLY A 28 -6.42 -8.46 12.10
C GLY A 28 -5.44 -9.48 12.67
N GLU A 29 -5.58 -10.76 12.30
CA GLU A 29 -4.65 -11.84 12.69
C GLU A 29 -3.37 -11.80 11.85
N ASP A 30 -2.27 -12.29 12.42
CA ASP A 30 -1.03 -12.47 11.68
C ASP A 30 -1.15 -13.66 10.72
N VAL A 31 -1.01 -13.40 9.43
CA VAL A 31 -0.99 -14.44 8.39
C VAL A 31 0.41 -14.55 7.78
N PRO A 32 0.84 -15.75 7.37
CA PRO A 32 2.15 -15.93 6.75
C PRO A 32 2.30 -15.09 5.47
N LEU A 33 3.30 -14.21 5.44
CA LEU A 33 3.69 -13.46 4.26
C LEU A 33 4.64 -14.30 3.41
N GLN A 34 4.35 -14.42 2.11
CA GLN A 34 5.29 -15.02 1.16
C GLN A 34 6.37 -14.00 0.81
N VAL A 35 7.62 -14.35 1.10
CA VAL A 35 8.75 -13.46 0.84
C VAL A 35 9.80 -14.14 -0.04
N ALA A 36 10.49 -13.33 -0.83
CA ALA A 36 11.61 -13.73 -1.67
C ALA A 36 12.78 -12.75 -1.50
N ASP A 37 13.97 -13.15 -1.95
CA ASP A 37 15.15 -12.29 -1.96
C ASP A 37 15.44 -11.66 -0.58
N VAL A 38 15.37 -12.49 0.48
CA VAL A 38 15.61 -12.01 1.85
C VAL A 38 17.11 -11.79 2.05
N GLN A 39 17.45 -10.61 2.53
CA GLN A 39 18.82 -10.21 2.81
C GLN A 39 18.87 -9.57 4.20
N LEU A 40 19.93 -9.90 4.94
CA LEU A 40 20.24 -9.30 6.23
C LEU A 40 21.55 -8.52 6.09
N THR A 41 21.53 -7.24 6.42
CA THR A 41 22.69 -6.35 6.37
C THR A 41 22.87 -5.62 7.69
N GLY A 42 24.12 -5.35 8.07
CA GLY A 42 24.47 -4.69 9.32
C GLY A 42 25.97 -4.45 9.37
N ASN A 43 26.64 -4.91 10.43
CA ASN A 43 28.11 -4.94 10.50
C ASN A 43 28.74 -5.96 9.52
N CYS A 44 27.92 -6.76 8.86
CA CYS A 44 28.24 -7.72 7.82
C CYS A 44 27.36 -7.48 6.59
N SER A 45 27.81 -7.87 5.39
CA SER A 45 27.05 -7.71 4.15
C SER A 45 27.43 -8.78 3.12
N PRO A 46 26.59 -9.82 2.87
CA PRO A 46 25.39 -10.22 3.63
C PRO A 46 25.74 -10.88 4.97
N CYS A 47 24.81 -10.77 5.91
CA CYS A 47 24.91 -11.49 7.19
C CYS A 47 24.28 -12.87 7.08
N GLN A 48 24.78 -13.82 7.87
CA GLN A 48 24.19 -15.16 7.94
C GLN A 48 22.93 -15.15 8.81
N PHE A 49 21.94 -15.93 8.40
CA PHE A 49 20.72 -16.17 9.18
C PHE A 49 20.20 -17.59 8.91
N ASN A 50 19.39 -18.10 9.84
CA ASN A 50 18.72 -19.38 9.71
C ASN A 50 17.22 -19.15 9.48
N TRP A 51 16.62 -19.96 8.61
CA TRP A 51 15.18 -19.96 8.41
C TRP A 51 14.45 -20.75 9.48
N SER A 52 13.43 -20.16 10.09
CA SER A 52 12.43 -20.82 10.93
C SER A 52 11.09 -20.82 10.19
N ARG A 53 10.53 -21.99 9.92
CA ARG A 53 9.26 -22.17 9.19
C ARG A 53 8.33 -23.09 9.96
N PRO A 54 7.75 -22.62 11.07
CA PRO A 54 6.81 -23.42 11.84
C PRO A 54 5.53 -23.65 11.02
N TRP A 55 4.94 -24.83 11.18
CA TRP A 55 3.71 -25.16 10.49
C TRP A 55 2.56 -24.29 11.02
N GLY A 56 1.80 -23.63 10.11
CA GLY A 56 0.64 -22.80 10.47
C GLY A 56 0.97 -21.43 11.10
N ALA A 57 2.24 -21.03 11.12
CA ALA A 57 2.67 -19.72 11.63
C ALA A 57 3.52 -18.97 10.58
N PRO A 58 3.72 -17.64 10.74
CA PRO A 58 4.60 -16.86 9.89
C PRO A 58 6.02 -17.43 9.87
N SER A 59 6.65 -17.40 8.69
CA SER A 59 8.07 -17.72 8.59
C SER A 59 8.91 -16.62 9.21
N ALA A 60 10.07 -16.97 9.73
CA ALA A 60 10.99 -16.05 10.37
C ALA A 60 12.45 -16.32 9.95
N ILE A 61 13.29 -15.34 10.13
CA ILE A 61 14.74 -15.50 10.14
C ILE A 61 15.27 -15.31 11.55
N GLU A 62 16.23 -16.15 11.92
CA GLU A 62 16.94 -16.10 13.20
C GLU A 62 18.41 -15.80 12.93
N PHE A 63 18.98 -14.87 13.67
CA PHE A 63 20.32 -14.34 13.49
C PHE A 63 20.92 -13.96 14.85
N GLU A 64 22.19 -13.65 14.87
CA GLU A 64 22.88 -13.19 16.08
C GLU A 64 22.25 -11.86 16.57
N LYS A 65 22.10 -11.70 17.87
CA LYS A 65 21.48 -10.50 18.46
C LYS A 65 22.27 -9.24 18.11
N GLY A 66 21.58 -8.25 17.51
CA GLY A 66 22.24 -7.03 17.06
C GLY A 66 21.27 -6.04 16.38
N ASN A 67 21.89 -5.09 15.66
CA ASN A 67 21.17 -4.09 14.87
C ASN A 67 21.40 -4.38 13.39
N TYR A 68 20.32 -4.56 12.65
CA TYR A 68 20.34 -4.97 11.26
C TYR A 68 19.29 -4.26 10.43
N THR A 69 19.47 -4.30 9.11
CA THR A 69 18.44 -4.01 8.13
C THR A 69 18.03 -5.32 7.46
N VAL A 70 16.77 -5.69 7.60
CA VAL A 70 16.16 -6.81 6.91
C VAL A 70 15.52 -6.30 5.62
N SER A 71 15.91 -6.85 4.48
CA SER A 71 15.33 -6.51 3.17
C SER A 71 14.72 -7.74 2.53
N TYR A 72 13.56 -7.58 1.87
CA TYR A 72 12.89 -8.66 1.17
C TYR A 72 11.94 -8.16 0.09
N LEU A 73 11.53 -9.06 -0.80
CA LEU A 73 10.45 -8.85 -1.75
C LEU A 73 9.19 -9.55 -1.25
N ALA A 74 8.05 -8.86 -1.38
CA ALA A 74 6.74 -9.43 -1.10
C ALA A 74 5.76 -9.11 -2.24
N PRO A 75 4.76 -9.99 -2.50
CA PRO A 75 3.76 -9.75 -3.53
C PRO A 75 2.81 -8.64 -3.12
N VAL A 76 2.43 -7.81 -4.08
CA VAL A 76 1.33 -6.84 -3.92
C VAL A 76 0.00 -7.58 -4.10
N ARG A 77 -0.96 -7.31 -3.24
CA ARG A 77 -2.32 -7.84 -3.35
C ARG A 77 -3.32 -6.68 -3.50
N ASN A 78 -4.13 -6.72 -4.56
CA ASN A 78 -5.20 -5.73 -4.80
C ASN A 78 -4.73 -4.27 -4.82
N ASN A 79 -3.50 -4.01 -5.28
CA ASN A 79 -2.89 -2.68 -5.26
C ASN A 79 -2.87 -2.03 -3.87
N ASP A 80 -2.77 -2.85 -2.83
CA ASP A 80 -2.79 -2.44 -1.43
C ASP A 80 -1.49 -2.85 -0.74
N LEU A 81 -0.90 -1.93 0.01
CA LEU A 81 0.25 -2.14 0.87
C LEU A 81 -0.14 -1.73 2.29
N GLN A 82 0.03 -2.64 3.22
CA GLN A 82 -0.26 -2.37 4.62
C GLN A 82 0.83 -2.94 5.52
N GLY A 83 0.95 -2.38 6.71
CA GLY A 83 1.83 -2.90 7.72
C GLY A 83 1.43 -2.44 9.11
N ILE A 84 1.60 -3.32 10.09
CA ILE A 84 1.48 -3.01 11.52
C ILE A 84 2.82 -3.30 12.19
N PHE A 85 3.20 -2.47 13.12
CA PHE A 85 4.46 -2.56 13.82
C PHE A 85 4.22 -2.58 15.33
N ILE A 86 5.00 -3.38 16.05
CA ILE A 86 4.97 -3.44 17.52
C ILE A 86 5.36 -2.08 18.14
N ARG A 87 6.19 -1.32 17.44
CA ARG A 87 6.61 0.04 17.84
C ARG A 87 6.51 0.99 16.66
N PRO A 88 6.30 2.31 16.88
CA PRO A 88 6.18 3.26 15.78
C PRO A 88 7.46 3.37 14.95
N TYR A 89 7.32 3.35 13.63
CA TYR A 89 8.38 3.60 12.65
C TYR A 89 8.07 4.85 11.81
N SER A 90 9.11 5.44 11.26
CA SER A 90 8.96 6.34 10.12
C SER A 90 8.91 5.49 8.86
N VAL A 91 7.77 5.54 8.16
CA VAL A 91 7.52 4.73 6.97
C VAL A 91 7.58 5.61 5.73
N ASN A 92 8.33 5.16 4.73
CA ASN A 92 8.37 5.79 3.41
C ASN A 92 7.99 4.73 2.37
N VAL A 93 6.96 5.01 1.58
CA VAL A 93 6.52 4.14 0.48
C VAL A 93 6.71 4.90 -0.82
N THR A 94 7.53 4.37 -1.72
CA THR A 94 7.73 4.94 -3.06
C THR A 94 6.87 4.18 -4.06
N ILE A 95 5.95 4.90 -4.67
CA ILE A 95 5.04 4.41 -5.70
C ILE A 95 5.62 4.76 -7.07
N PRO A 96 5.81 3.77 -7.96
CA PRO A 96 6.28 4.01 -9.33
C PRO A 96 5.36 4.94 -10.11
N GLN A 97 5.89 5.55 -11.18
CA GLN A 97 5.15 6.51 -12.02
C GLN A 97 3.92 5.91 -12.73
N GLU A 98 3.89 4.58 -12.86
CA GLU A 98 2.78 3.83 -13.48
C GLU A 98 1.53 3.82 -12.60
N PHE A 99 1.64 4.22 -11.33
CA PHE A 99 0.54 4.23 -10.36
C PHE A 99 0.36 5.62 -9.73
N ASP A 100 -0.84 5.86 -9.21
CA ASP A 100 -1.15 7.11 -8.50
C ASP A 100 -1.86 6.83 -7.17
N VAL A 101 -1.77 7.80 -6.25
CA VAL A 101 -2.39 7.76 -4.91
C VAL A 101 -3.08 9.07 -4.54
N ARG A 102 -3.17 10.03 -5.48
CA ARG A 102 -3.62 11.39 -5.19
C ARG A 102 -5.14 11.56 -5.23
N ASN A 103 -5.84 10.75 -6.01
CA ASN A 103 -7.28 10.84 -6.09
C ASN A 103 -7.93 10.12 -4.90
N PRO A 104 -8.60 10.83 -3.97
CA PRO A 104 -9.13 10.21 -2.74
C PRO A 104 -10.32 9.28 -2.97
N LEU A 105 -10.91 9.26 -4.17
CA LEU A 105 -11.98 8.33 -4.53
C LEU A 105 -11.44 6.97 -5.00
N LEU A 106 -10.21 6.93 -5.50
CA LEU A 106 -9.57 5.74 -6.07
C LEU A 106 -8.47 5.20 -5.15
N ALA A 107 -7.73 6.08 -4.50
CA ALA A 107 -6.69 5.75 -3.55
C ALA A 107 -7.23 5.61 -2.12
N GLY A 108 -6.47 4.92 -1.28
CA GLY A 108 -6.69 4.89 0.17
C GLY A 108 -5.37 5.15 0.87
N LEU A 109 -5.34 6.14 1.74
CA LEU A 109 -4.18 6.45 2.56
C LEU A 109 -4.60 6.49 4.03
N SER A 110 -3.84 5.81 4.90
CA SER A 110 -4.05 5.92 6.34
C SER A 110 -3.71 7.33 6.84
N GLN A 111 -4.27 7.68 7.98
CA GLN A 111 -4.12 9.00 8.58
C GLN A 111 -2.64 9.35 8.83
N GLY A 112 -2.28 10.62 8.63
CA GLY A 112 -0.92 11.12 8.82
C GLY A 112 0.01 10.91 7.63
N ALA A 113 -0.52 10.45 6.48
CA ALA A 113 0.23 10.34 5.25
C ALA A 113 0.56 11.72 4.66
N GLU A 114 1.82 11.93 4.31
CA GLU A 114 2.30 13.07 3.54
C GLU A 114 2.69 12.58 2.14
N VAL A 115 2.08 13.14 1.10
CA VAL A 115 2.31 12.72 -0.28
C VAL A 115 3.20 13.75 -0.99
N THR A 116 4.30 13.30 -1.54
CA THR A 116 5.24 14.14 -2.30
C THR A 116 5.54 13.52 -3.66
N ARG A 117 5.44 14.30 -4.72
CA ARG A 117 5.88 13.87 -6.06
C ARG A 117 7.35 14.22 -6.24
N ASN A 118 8.13 13.22 -6.66
CA ASN A 118 9.55 13.36 -6.91
C ASN A 118 9.83 13.86 -8.34
N SER A 119 11.05 14.32 -8.59
CA SER A 119 11.49 14.80 -9.90
C SER A 119 11.54 13.72 -10.98
N ASP A 120 11.63 12.44 -10.58
CA ASP A 120 11.61 11.25 -11.44
C ASP A 120 10.19 10.72 -11.72
N ASN A 121 9.16 11.52 -11.43
CA ASN A 121 7.74 11.18 -11.52
C ASN A 121 7.25 10.07 -10.58
N THR A 122 8.07 9.54 -9.71
CA THR A 122 7.60 8.66 -8.62
C THR A 122 6.86 9.47 -7.56
N THR A 123 6.00 8.81 -6.79
CA THR A 123 5.30 9.44 -5.66
C THR A 123 5.76 8.80 -4.37
N THR A 124 6.24 9.60 -3.43
CA THR A 124 6.59 9.15 -2.08
C THR A 124 5.47 9.48 -1.11
N VAL A 125 5.00 8.47 -0.39
CA VAL A 125 4.07 8.61 0.73
C VAL A 125 4.83 8.36 2.01
N ARG A 126 4.77 9.30 2.94
CA ARG A 126 5.53 9.27 4.18
C ARG A 126 4.62 9.35 5.39
N TRP A 127 4.94 8.55 6.41
CA TRP A 127 4.39 8.66 7.77
C TRP A 127 5.52 8.88 8.75
N ASN A 128 5.32 9.82 9.64
CA ASN A 128 6.27 10.07 10.72
C ASN A 128 5.77 9.40 11.99
N LYS A 129 6.51 8.38 12.47
CA LYS A 129 6.21 7.62 13.71
C LYS A 129 4.80 7.00 13.72
N THR A 130 4.51 6.15 12.77
CA THR A 130 3.27 5.38 12.75
C THR A 130 3.49 3.94 13.24
N ALA A 131 2.50 3.40 13.97
CA ALA A 131 2.44 1.97 14.32
C ALA A 131 1.71 1.14 13.26
N ALA A 132 1.01 1.79 12.32
CA ALA A 132 0.35 1.13 11.21
C ALA A 132 0.26 2.07 10.02
N PHE A 133 0.35 1.53 8.81
CA PHE A 133 0.11 2.27 7.58
C PHE A 133 -0.71 1.43 6.61
N ASN A 134 -1.41 2.12 5.73
CA ASN A 134 -2.07 1.52 4.57
C ASN A 134 -1.96 2.48 3.40
N VAL A 135 -1.63 1.93 2.23
CA VAL A 135 -1.59 2.63 0.94
C VAL A 135 -2.29 1.78 -0.09
N ARG A 136 -3.39 2.28 -0.61
CA ARG A 136 -4.01 1.75 -1.82
C ARG A 136 -3.70 2.68 -2.97
N PHE A 137 -3.13 2.15 -4.03
CA PHE A 137 -2.80 2.87 -5.25
C PHE A 137 -3.63 2.35 -6.43
N TYR A 138 -3.69 3.12 -7.50
CA TYR A 138 -4.50 2.79 -8.68
C TYR A 138 -3.74 3.11 -9.97
N ASP A 139 -4.11 2.43 -11.05
CA ASP A 139 -3.63 2.75 -12.39
C ASP A 139 -4.30 4.05 -12.87
N PRO A 140 -3.56 4.98 -13.51
CA PRO A 140 -4.10 6.27 -13.97
C PRO A 140 -5.34 6.15 -14.86
N TRP A 141 -5.48 5.07 -15.64
CA TRP A 141 -6.66 4.85 -16.48
C TRP A 141 -7.97 4.73 -15.70
N HIS A 142 -7.93 4.33 -14.40
CA HIS A 142 -9.10 4.33 -13.53
C HIS A 142 -9.64 5.75 -13.27
N GLU A 143 -8.78 6.74 -13.31
CA GLU A 143 -9.18 8.14 -13.19
C GLU A 143 -9.96 8.61 -14.42
N GLU A 144 -9.54 8.20 -15.62
CA GLU A 144 -10.29 8.45 -16.85
C GLU A 144 -11.66 7.77 -16.85
N LEU A 145 -11.74 6.53 -16.39
CA LEU A 145 -13.01 5.81 -16.19
C LEU A 145 -13.92 6.51 -15.19
N LEU A 146 -13.39 6.99 -14.09
CA LEU A 146 -14.15 7.72 -13.08
C LEU A 146 -14.77 8.99 -13.70
N TRP A 147 -13.99 9.75 -14.46
CA TRP A 147 -14.47 10.94 -15.18
C TRP A 147 -15.56 10.60 -16.19
N PHE A 148 -15.38 9.56 -16.96
CA PHE A 148 -16.39 9.09 -17.93
C PHE A 148 -17.70 8.69 -17.21
N PHE A 149 -17.58 7.96 -16.10
CA PHE A 149 -18.73 7.58 -15.28
C PHE A 149 -19.47 8.79 -14.71
N LEU A 150 -18.74 9.78 -14.19
CA LEU A 150 -19.34 11.01 -13.66
C LEU A 150 -20.07 11.81 -14.74
N GLN A 151 -19.52 11.91 -15.95
CA GLN A 151 -20.17 12.55 -17.10
C GLN A 151 -21.46 11.80 -17.47
N PHE A 152 -21.41 10.47 -17.54
CA PHE A 152 -22.59 9.65 -17.84
C PHE A 152 -23.68 9.83 -16.78
N MET A 153 -23.33 9.82 -15.50
CA MET A 153 -24.26 10.05 -14.41
C MET A 153 -24.86 11.47 -14.45
N GLY A 154 -24.07 12.47 -14.82
CA GLY A 154 -24.55 13.85 -15.04
C GLY A 154 -25.61 13.95 -16.14
N ILE A 155 -25.34 13.32 -17.29
CA ILE A 155 -26.31 13.25 -18.39
C ILE A 155 -27.60 12.54 -17.96
N LEU A 156 -27.46 11.40 -17.27
CA LEU A 156 -28.60 10.62 -16.77
C LEU A 156 -29.46 11.44 -15.81
N ALA A 157 -28.83 12.20 -14.90
CA ALA A 157 -29.54 13.07 -13.97
C ALA A 157 -30.33 14.19 -14.71
N VAL A 158 -29.70 14.77 -15.72
CA VAL A 158 -30.39 15.77 -16.56
C VAL A 158 -31.60 15.16 -17.27
N VAL A 159 -31.45 14.01 -17.88
CA VAL A 159 -32.54 13.31 -18.58
C VAL A 159 -33.68 12.95 -17.63
N LEU A 160 -33.37 12.39 -16.48
CA LEU A 160 -34.38 11.89 -15.54
C LEU A 160 -35.08 12.97 -14.71
N VAL A 161 -34.42 14.10 -14.46
CA VAL A 161 -34.97 15.17 -13.59
C VAL A 161 -35.42 16.37 -14.39
N VAL A 162 -34.59 16.87 -15.28
CA VAL A 162 -34.85 18.15 -15.99
C VAL A 162 -35.91 17.97 -17.06
N ILE A 163 -35.90 16.90 -17.83
CA ILE A 163 -36.89 16.65 -18.91
C ILE A 163 -38.31 16.50 -18.34
N PRO A 164 -38.57 15.63 -17.34
CA PRO A 164 -39.89 15.51 -16.72
C PRO A 164 -40.37 16.84 -16.07
N TYR A 165 -39.46 17.58 -15.44
CA TYR A 165 -39.76 18.87 -14.86
C TYR A 165 -40.25 19.89 -15.92
N ILE A 166 -39.55 20.02 -17.04
CA ILE A 166 -39.93 20.89 -18.17
C ILE A 166 -41.27 20.47 -18.76
N LEU A 167 -41.48 19.15 -18.92
CA LEU A 167 -42.77 18.63 -19.45
C LEU A 167 -43.94 18.87 -18.51
N SER A 168 -43.70 18.83 -17.17
CA SER A 168 -44.73 19.10 -16.19
C SER A 168 -45.15 20.58 -16.19
N MET A 169 -44.21 21.51 -16.37
CA MET A 169 -44.52 22.96 -16.46
C MET A 169 -45.35 23.31 -17.71
N LYS A 170 -45.09 22.65 -18.84
CA LYS A 170 -45.84 22.84 -20.08
C LYS A 170 -47.29 22.37 -20.00
N LYS A 171 -47.61 21.46 -19.06
CA LYS A 171 -48.97 20.92 -18.88
C LYS A 171 -49.85 21.80 -17.99
N THR A 172 -49.26 22.77 -17.27
CA THR A 172 -49.94 23.67 -16.34
C THR A 172 -50.17 25.08 -16.91
N SER A 173 -49.73 25.34 -18.13
CA SER A 173 -49.94 26.55 -18.90
C SER A 173 -50.91 26.30 -20.06
#